data_3e98866e654ed6eb49dcd01cbd86edfd
#
_entry.id   3e98866e654ed6eb49dcd01cbd86edfd
#
_cell.length_a   1.000
_cell.length_b   1.000
_cell.length_c   1.000
_cell.angle_alpha   90.00
_cell.angle_beta   90.00
_cell.angle_gamma   90.00
#
_symmetry.space_group_name_H-M   'P 1'
#
loop_
_entity.id
_entity.type
_entity.pdbx_description
1 polymer ?
#
loop_
_entity_poly.entity_id
_entity_poly.type
_entity_poly.pdbx_seq_one_letter_code
_entity_poly.pdbx_strand_id
1 'polypeptide(L)'
;MSGDHNTHNHQQPHINYAGQKVDLDKYALFVDGVTSNPSKDYKSFLESLSTLDGEGSNIHRLLTAAVGISAEGGEFMEIVKKMVFQGKPWNHDNREHLVIELGDVMWYVMQACAALNVTLDEVIEGNVEKLKKRYPGGDFDVHYSENRAADDR
;
A
#
# COMPACT_ATOMS: atom_id res chain seq x y z
N MET A 1 -45.36 22.94 20.90
CA MET A 1 -44.50 22.36 19.85
C MET A 1 -43.24 21.87 20.56
N SER A 2 -43.20 20.59 20.86
CA SER A 2 -42.14 19.92 21.59
C SER A 2 -41.11 19.46 20.59
N GLY A 3 -39.87 19.97 20.74
CA GLY A 3 -38.72 19.53 19.95
C GLY A 3 -38.10 18.30 20.59
N ASP A 4 -38.17 17.17 19.92
CA ASP A 4 -37.50 15.95 20.28
C ASP A 4 -35.98 16.13 20.09
N HIS A 5 -35.24 16.23 21.20
CA HIS A 5 -33.80 16.08 21.19
C HIS A 5 -33.47 14.59 21.12
N ASN A 6 -33.23 14.10 19.92
CA ASN A 6 -32.68 12.77 19.70
C ASN A 6 -31.20 12.74 20.16
N THR A 7 -31.00 12.39 21.42
CA THR A 7 -29.67 12.11 21.97
C THR A 7 -29.20 10.76 21.44
N HIS A 8 -28.38 10.79 20.40
CA HIS A 8 -27.64 9.60 19.98
C HIS A 8 -26.72 9.16 21.13
N ASN A 9 -27.18 8.16 21.85
CA ASN A 9 -26.41 7.49 22.88
C ASN A 9 -25.27 6.70 22.21
N HIS A 10 -24.12 7.33 22.10
CA HIS A 10 -22.89 6.66 21.65
C HIS A 10 -22.43 5.73 22.79
N GLN A 11 -22.97 4.52 22.82
CA GLN A 11 -22.42 3.47 23.65
C GLN A 11 -20.98 3.23 23.17
N GLN A 12 -20.02 3.55 24.06
CA GLN A 12 -18.63 3.18 23.83
C GLN A 12 -18.54 1.64 23.78
N PRO A 13 -17.82 1.07 22.82
CA PRO A 13 -17.66 -0.36 22.74
C PRO A 13 -16.99 -0.86 24.02
N HIS A 14 -17.62 -1.81 24.71
CA HIS A 14 -17.01 -2.50 25.84
C HIS A 14 -15.87 -3.39 25.33
N ILE A 15 -14.63 -2.89 25.42
CA ILE A 15 -13.45 -3.70 25.12
C ILE A 15 -13.13 -4.53 26.35
N ASN A 16 -13.37 -5.84 26.27
CA ASN A 16 -13.04 -6.77 27.34
C ASN A 16 -11.58 -7.22 27.19
N TYR A 17 -10.71 -6.68 28.03
CA TYR A 17 -9.30 -7.08 28.10
C TYR A 17 -9.05 -8.29 29.04
N ALA A 18 -10.06 -8.77 29.74
CA ALA A 18 -10.01 -9.99 30.56
C ALA A 18 -10.08 -11.21 29.64
N GLY A 19 -9.00 -11.53 28.99
CA GLY A 19 -9.01 -12.53 27.95
C GLY A 19 -7.86 -13.50 28.00
N GLN A 20 -7.86 -14.39 27.06
CA GLN A 20 -6.86 -15.43 26.85
C GLN A 20 -5.46 -14.83 26.76
N LYS A 21 -4.53 -15.33 27.57
CA LYS A 21 -3.11 -15.03 27.37
C LYS A 21 -2.65 -15.69 26.08
N VAL A 22 -2.17 -14.89 25.16
CA VAL A 22 -1.48 -15.37 23.95
C VAL A 22 -0.16 -15.98 24.40
N ASP A 23 0.11 -17.21 23.99
CA ASP A 23 1.43 -17.84 24.14
C ASP A 23 2.37 -17.24 23.09
N LEU A 24 3.16 -16.26 23.50
CA LEU A 24 4.05 -15.51 22.61
C LEU A 24 5.21 -16.37 22.11
N ASP A 25 5.69 -17.32 22.91
CA ASP A 25 6.77 -18.23 22.49
C ASP A 25 6.28 -19.15 21.37
N LYS A 26 5.09 -19.71 21.54
CA LYS A 26 4.45 -20.53 20.51
C LYS A 26 4.17 -19.74 19.24
N TYR A 27 3.72 -18.49 19.39
CA TYR A 27 3.50 -17.61 18.23
C TYR A 27 4.81 -17.27 17.50
N ALA A 28 5.88 -16.97 18.24
CA ALA A 28 7.19 -16.69 17.66
C ALA A 28 7.74 -17.91 16.88
N LEU A 29 7.61 -19.11 17.41
CA LEU A 29 7.99 -20.35 16.71
C LEU A 29 7.16 -20.57 15.45
N PHE A 30 5.86 -20.30 15.50
CA PHE A 30 5.01 -20.38 14.33
C PHE A 30 5.43 -19.37 13.25
N VAL A 31 5.66 -18.10 13.63
CA VAL A 31 6.13 -17.05 12.70
C VAL A 31 7.45 -17.46 12.05
N ASP A 32 8.41 -17.94 12.84
CA ASP A 32 9.69 -18.42 12.29
C ASP A 32 9.49 -19.61 11.34
N GLY A 33 8.63 -20.56 11.72
CA GLY A 33 8.34 -21.75 10.90
C GLY A 33 7.73 -21.45 9.53
N VAL A 34 6.91 -20.38 9.42
CA VAL A 34 6.30 -19.96 8.15
C VAL A 34 7.08 -18.89 7.41
N THR A 35 8.19 -18.43 7.97
CA THR A 35 9.07 -17.45 7.32
C THR A 35 10.00 -18.13 6.33
N SER A 36 10.10 -17.57 5.12
CA SER A 36 10.95 -18.12 4.05
C SER A 36 12.45 -18.02 4.38
N ASN A 37 13.23 -18.91 3.80
CA ASN A 37 14.70 -18.93 4.02
C ASN A 37 15.40 -17.62 3.64
N PRO A 38 15.09 -16.94 2.51
CA PRO A 38 15.69 -15.64 2.19
C PRO A 38 15.48 -14.56 3.24
N SER A 39 14.44 -14.68 4.08
CA SER A 39 14.20 -13.74 5.18
C SER A 39 14.95 -14.10 6.47
N LYS A 40 15.48 -15.31 6.59
CA LYS A 40 16.13 -15.83 7.80
C LYS A 40 17.64 -16.03 7.65
N ASP A 41 18.10 -16.26 6.44
CA ASP A 41 19.47 -16.63 6.14
C ASP A 41 20.06 -15.75 5.05
N TYR A 42 21.18 -15.09 5.35
CA TYR A 42 21.82 -14.14 4.45
C TYR A 42 22.29 -14.79 3.13
N LYS A 43 22.78 -16.03 3.19
CA LYS A 43 23.23 -16.74 1.99
C LYS A 43 22.04 -17.03 1.06
N SER A 44 20.94 -17.53 1.61
CA SER A 44 19.71 -17.78 0.86
C SER A 44 19.15 -16.49 0.25
N PHE A 45 19.28 -15.35 0.95
CA PHE A 45 18.90 -14.04 0.41
C PHE A 45 19.75 -13.66 -0.81
N LEU A 46 21.07 -13.81 -0.73
CA LEU A 46 21.98 -13.53 -1.84
C LEU A 46 21.74 -14.48 -3.02
N GLU A 47 21.50 -15.75 -2.76
CA GLU A 47 21.18 -16.74 -3.79
C GLU A 47 19.88 -16.36 -4.52
N SER A 48 18.86 -15.91 -3.80
CA SER A 48 17.61 -15.43 -4.38
C SER A 48 17.81 -14.22 -5.31
N LEU A 49 18.59 -13.24 -4.86
CA LEU A 49 18.94 -12.09 -5.69
C LEU A 49 19.74 -12.49 -6.94
N SER A 50 20.73 -13.37 -6.79
CA SER A 50 21.53 -13.86 -7.91
C SER A 50 20.71 -14.66 -8.93
N THR A 51 19.73 -15.41 -8.47
CA THR A 51 18.80 -16.14 -9.34
C THR A 51 17.99 -15.17 -10.19
N LEU A 52 17.37 -14.16 -9.55
CA LEU A 52 16.56 -13.15 -10.25
C LEU A 52 17.39 -12.31 -11.23
N ASP A 53 18.63 -11.96 -10.85
CA ASP A 53 19.55 -11.27 -11.75
C ASP A 53 19.92 -12.14 -12.96
N GLY A 54 20.21 -13.43 -12.72
CA GLY A 54 20.50 -14.41 -13.77
C GLY A 54 19.32 -14.68 -14.72
N GLU A 55 18.08 -14.48 -14.27
CA GLU A 55 16.85 -14.52 -15.07
C GLU A 55 16.64 -13.21 -15.88
N GLY A 56 17.51 -12.24 -15.74
CA GLY A 56 17.51 -10.99 -16.50
C GLY A 56 16.74 -9.85 -15.84
N SER A 57 16.37 -9.99 -14.56
CA SER A 57 15.74 -8.88 -13.84
C SER A 57 16.75 -7.85 -13.36
N ASN A 58 16.36 -6.57 -13.34
CA ASN A 58 17.11 -5.52 -12.65
C ASN A 58 16.68 -5.48 -11.18
N ILE A 59 16.93 -6.57 -10.45
CA ILE A 59 16.35 -6.78 -9.11
C ILE A 59 16.77 -5.72 -8.10
N HIS A 60 18.03 -5.27 -8.14
CA HIS A 60 18.52 -4.25 -7.23
C HIS A 60 17.78 -2.91 -7.43
N ARG A 61 17.49 -2.50 -8.66
CA ARG A 61 16.73 -1.29 -8.96
C ARG A 61 15.25 -1.44 -8.68
N LEU A 62 14.68 -2.62 -8.93
CA LEU A 62 13.31 -2.96 -8.54
C LEU A 62 13.12 -2.89 -7.03
N LEU A 63 14.08 -3.40 -6.26
CA LEU A 63 14.03 -3.32 -4.80
C LEU A 63 14.10 -1.87 -4.31
N THR A 64 14.96 -1.05 -4.90
CA THR A 64 15.01 0.40 -4.63
C THR A 64 13.65 1.06 -4.89
N ALA A 65 13.05 0.78 -6.04
CA ALA A 65 11.74 1.33 -6.41
C ALA A 65 10.63 0.85 -5.45
N ALA A 66 10.57 -0.44 -5.15
CA ALA A 66 9.54 -1.03 -4.28
C ALA A 66 9.59 -0.45 -2.86
N VAL A 67 10.77 -0.37 -2.26
CA VAL A 67 10.97 0.22 -0.93
C VAL A 67 10.59 1.71 -0.94
N GLY A 68 11.07 2.45 -1.94
CA GLY A 68 10.84 3.89 -2.02
C GLY A 68 9.38 4.26 -2.27
N ILE A 69 8.67 3.60 -3.18
CA ILE A 69 7.23 3.83 -3.41
C ILE A 69 6.45 3.63 -2.11
N SER A 70 6.74 2.58 -1.35
CA SER A 70 6.08 2.32 -0.07
C SER A 70 6.43 3.36 1.00
N ALA A 71 7.69 3.75 1.12
CA ALA A 71 8.15 4.71 2.11
C ALA A 71 7.53 6.10 1.86
N GLU A 72 7.67 6.64 0.66
CA GLU A 72 7.15 7.97 0.32
C GLU A 72 5.61 8.01 0.26
N GLY A 73 4.98 6.93 -0.16
CA GLY A 73 3.54 6.76 -0.02
C GLY A 73 3.09 6.79 1.44
N GLY A 74 3.90 6.25 2.34
CA GLY A 74 3.71 6.33 3.80
C GLY A 74 3.84 7.76 4.34
N GLU A 75 4.81 8.55 3.87
CA GLU A 75 4.95 9.96 4.26
C GLU A 75 3.75 10.79 3.79
N PHE A 76 3.30 10.59 2.55
CA PHE A 76 2.07 11.20 2.06
C PHE A 76 0.87 10.85 2.96
N MET A 77 0.70 9.57 3.28
CA MET A 77 -0.38 9.08 4.15
C MET A 77 -0.27 9.66 5.57
N GLU A 78 0.93 9.83 6.12
CA GLU A 78 1.16 10.38 7.45
C GLU A 78 0.64 11.82 7.57
N ILE A 79 0.83 12.63 6.53
CA ILE A 79 0.32 14.01 6.49
C ILE A 79 -1.22 13.99 6.49
N VAL A 80 -1.83 13.17 5.64
CA VAL A 80 -3.30 13.03 5.54
C VAL A 80 -3.88 12.51 6.85
N LYS A 81 -3.27 11.48 7.45
CA LYS A 81 -3.66 10.93 8.76
C LYS A 81 -3.67 12.02 9.84
N LYS A 82 -2.63 12.84 9.88
CA LYS A 82 -2.55 13.96 10.85
C LYS A 82 -3.64 15.00 10.62
N MET A 83 -4.01 15.28 9.38
CA MET A 83 -5.12 16.18 9.09
C MET A 83 -6.45 15.63 9.59
N VAL A 84 -6.73 14.37 9.28
CA VAL A 84 -8.03 13.74 9.60
C VAL A 84 -8.19 13.49 11.10
N PHE A 85 -7.14 12.98 11.75
CA PHE A 85 -7.27 12.42 13.11
C PHE A 85 -6.54 13.23 14.19
N GLN A 86 -5.67 14.17 13.84
CA GLN A 86 -4.81 14.84 14.81
C GLN A 86 -4.86 16.38 14.70
N GLY A 87 -5.85 16.92 14.00
CA GLY A 87 -6.09 18.37 13.93
C GLY A 87 -5.05 19.16 13.12
N LYS A 88 -4.22 18.50 12.29
CA LYS A 88 -3.32 19.22 11.39
C LYS A 88 -4.16 19.99 10.37
N PRO A 89 -3.97 21.33 10.21
CA PRO A 89 -4.84 22.14 9.38
C PRO A 89 -4.60 21.89 7.89
N TRP A 90 -5.65 22.08 7.08
CA TRP A 90 -5.48 22.29 5.65
C TRP A 90 -5.03 23.72 5.41
N ASN A 91 -3.79 23.91 4.96
CA ASN A 91 -3.21 25.20 4.61
C ASN A 91 -2.21 25.04 3.46
N HIS A 92 -1.64 26.16 3.00
CA HIS A 92 -0.68 26.17 1.91
C HIS A 92 0.53 25.26 2.19
N ASP A 93 1.14 25.37 3.36
CA ASP A 93 2.35 24.61 3.70
C ASP A 93 2.11 23.11 3.71
N ASN A 94 0.98 22.65 4.26
CA ASN A 94 0.63 21.24 4.29
C ASN A 94 0.27 20.72 2.89
N ARG A 95 -0.35 21.55 2.05
CA ARG A 95 -0.58 21.23 0.65
C ARG A 95 0.74 21.07 -0.11
N GLU A 96 1.66 22.01 0.05
CA GLU A 96 2.99 21.94 -0.60
C GLU A 96 3.79 20.73 -0.11
N HIS A 97 3.70 20.38 1.16
CA HIS A 97 4.33 19.17 1.69
C HIS A 97 3.78 17.91 1.00
N LEU A 98 2.45 17.80 0.84
CA LEU A 98 1.85 16.68 0.08
C LEU A 98 2.32 16.62 -1.38
N VAL A 99 2.51 17.78 -2.03
CA VAL A 99 3.03 17.84 -3.41
C VAL A 99 4.47 17.33 -3.46
N ILE A 100 5.30 17.67 -2.47
CA ILE A 100 6.68 17.18 -2.36
C ILE A 100 6.69 15.65 -2.24
N GLU A 101 5.95 15.09 -1.27
CA GLU A 101 5.88 13.63 -1.08
C GLU A 101 5.36 12.89 -2.33
N LEU A 102 4.40 13.48 -3.02
CA LEU A 102 3.92 12.93 -4.29
C LEU A 102 5.02 12.94 -5.36
N GLY A 103 5.86 13.97 -5.40
CA GLY A 103 7.02 14.05 -6.27
C GLY A 103 8.05 12.95 -5.97
N ASP A 104 8.29 12.69 -4.68
CA ASP A 104 9.21 11.63 -4.25
C ASP A 104 8.69 10.23 -4.63
N VAL A 105 7.38 9.99 -4.49
CA VAL A 105 6.74 8.77 -5.04
C VAL A 105 7.00 8.65 -6.55
N MET A 106 6.82 9.73 -7.31
CA MET A 106 7.04 9.71 -8.76
C MET A 106 8.50 9.43 -9.13
N TRP A 107 9.46 9.90 -8.34
CA TRP A 107 10.87 9.59 -8.55
C TRP A 107 11.11 8.07 -8.48
N TYR A 108 10.54 7.39 -7.49
CA TYR A 108 10.64 5.93 -7.36
C TYR A 108 9.82 5.18 -8.42
N VAL A 109 8.70 5.73 -8.88
CA VAL A 109 7.97 5.18 -10.04
C VAL A 109 8.86 5.19 -11.27
N MET A 110 9.63 6.26 -11.51
CA MET A 110 10.58 6.32 -12.62
C MET A 110 11.75 5.33 -12.46
N GLN A 111 12.19 5.03 -11.22
CA GLN A 111 13.15 3.95 -10.97
C GLN A 111 12.58 2.58 -11.38
N ALA A 112 11.30 2.34 -11.07
CA ALA A 112 10.61 1.11 -11.49
C ALA A 112 10.50 1.01 -13.02
N CYS A 113 10.10 2.09 -13.69
CA CYS A 113 10.04 2.14 -15.15
C CYS A 113 11.40 1.79 -15.79
N ALA A 114 12.47 2.39 -15.27
CA ALA A 114 13.82 2.11 -15.76
C ALA A 114 14.25 0.65 -15.49
N ALA A 115 13.88 0.08 -14.33
CA ALA A 115 14.18 -1.31 -13.99
C ALA A 115 13.44 -2.31 -14.87
N LEU A 116 12.22 -1.98 -15.28
CA LEU A 116 11.35 -2.79 -16.12
C LEU A 116 11.55 -2.55 -17.62
N ASN A 117 12.39 -1.56 -17.99
CA ASN A 117 12.60 -1.12 -19.35
C ASN A 117 11.30 -0.73 -20.07
N VAL A 118 10.44 0.02 -19.38
CA VAL A 118 9.19 0.58 -19.91
C VAL A 118 9.17 2.09 -19.74
N THR A 119 8.36 2.77 -20.55
CA THR A 119 8.08 4.19 -20.37
C THR A 119 6.92 4.40 -19.38
N LEU A 120 6.83 5.58 -18.80
CA LEU A 120 5.68 5.94 -17.95
C LEU A 120 4.38 5.96 -18.79
N ASP A 121 4.44 6.35 -20.07
CA ASP A 121 3.30 6.33 -20.98
C ASP A 121 2.75 4.90 -21.13
N GLU A 122 3.61 3.91 -21.37
CA GLU A 122 3.21 2.49 -21.45
C GLU A 122 2.53 2.01 -20.16
N VAL A 123 3.03 2.42 -19.00
CA VAL A 123 2.42 2.07 -17.69
C VAL A 123 1.03 2.68 -17.57
N ILE A 124 0.87 3.96 -17.94
CA ILE A 124 -0.41 4.67 -17.87
C ILE A 124 -1.40 4.08 -18.88
N GLU A 125 -0.98 3.86 -20.11
CA GLU A 125 -1.82 3.24 -21.16
C GLU A 125 -2.31 1.87 -20.73
N GLY A 126 -1.43 1.02 -20.19
CA GLY A 126 -1.80 -0.29 -19.66
C GLY A 126 -2.82 -0.20 -18.51
N ASN A 127 -2.68 0.78 -17.63
CA ASN A 127 -3.66 1.04 -16.58
C ASN A 127 -5.02 1.48 -17.14
N VAL A 128 -5.02 2.39 -18.13
CA VAL A 128 -6.24 2.86 -18.79
C VAL A 128 -6.98 1.69 -19.47
N GLU A 129 -6.27 0.86 -20.22
CA GLU A 129 -6.85 -0.31 -20.88
C GLU A 129 -7.43 -1.32 -19.89
N LYS A 130 -6.75 -1.57 -18.79
CA LYS A 130 -7.25 -2.41 -17.69
C LYS A 130 -8.55 -1.84 -17.11
N LEU A 131 -8.58 -0.54 -16.80
CA LEU A 131 -9.77 0.10 -16.22
C LEU A 131 -10.95 0.18 -17.19
N LYS A 132 -10.73 0.37 -18.49
CA LYS A 132 -11.78 0.29 -19.51
C LYS A 132 -12.43 -1.11 -19.56
N LYS A 133 -11.65 -2.16 -19.42
CA LYS A 133 -12.18 -3.53 -19.35
C LYS A 133 -13.00 -3.76 -18.08
N ARG A 134 -12.54 -3.22 -16.94
CA ARG A 134 -13.26 -3.35 -15.65
C ARG A 134 -14.56 -2.56 -15.63
N TYR A 135 -14.59 -1.38 -16.24
CA TYR A 135 -15.73 -0.45 -16.24
C TYR A 135 -16.18 -0.15 -17.68
N PRO A 136 -16.85 -1.11 -18.35
CA PRO A 136 -17.20 -0.98 -19.76
C PRO A 136 -18.19 0.16 -20.04
N GLY A 137 -18.93 0.64 -19.03
CA GLY A 137 -19.81 1.81 -19.10
C GLY A 137 -19.09 3.16 -19.03
N GLY A 138 -17.78 3.15 -18.69
CA GLY A 138 -16.99 4.37 -18.51
C GLY A 138 -17.13 5.04 -17.13
N ASP A 139 -18.07 4.58 -16.30
CA ASP A 139 -18.32 5.08 -14.96
C ASP A 139 -17.96 4.01 -13.89
N PHE A 140 -17.67 4.47 -12.68
CA PHE A 140 -17.43 3.59 -11.54
C PHE A 140 -18.70 2.80 -11.21
N ASP A 141 -18.56 1.48 -11.08
CA ASP A 141 -19.63 0.57 -10.68
C ASP A 141 -19.12 -0.37 -9.58
N VAL A 142 -19.82 -0.39 -8.44
CA VAL A 142 -19.49 -1.22 -7.28
C VAL A 142 -19.51 -2.70 -7.64
N HIS A 143 -20.46 -3.14 -8.49
CA HIS A 143 -20.53 -4.55 -8.93
C HIS A 143 -19.23 -4.99 -9.61
N TYR A 144 -18.70 -4.22 -10.54
CA TYR A 144 -17.45 -4.53 -11.22
C TYR A 144 -16.22 -4.35 -10.32
N SER A 145 -16.28 -3.46 -9.34
CA SER A 145 -15.22 -3.29 -8.35
C SER A 145 -15.07 -4.52 -7.44
N GLU A 146 -16.19 -5.11 -7.02
CA GLU A 146 -16.23 -6.24 -6.10
C GLU A 146 -16.16 -7.61 -6.81
N ASN A 147 -16.58 -7.68 -8.07
CA ASN A 147 -16.62 -8.91 -8.87
C ASN A 147 -15.62 -8.82 -10.03
N ARG A 148 -14.34 -8.83 -9.71
CA ARG A 148 -13.26 -8.75 -10.71
C ARG A 148 -13.21 -10.01 -11.56
N ALA A 149 -12.97 -9.86 -12.85
CA ALA A 149 -12.68 -10.99 -13.73
C ALA A 149 -11.38 -11.69 -13.28
N ALA A 150 -11.27 -13.00 -13.55
CA ALA A 150 -10.12 -13.81 -13.10
C ALA A 150 -8.77 -13.34 -13.70
N ASP A 151 -8.82 -12.66 -14.83
CA ASP A 151 -7.67 -12.06 -15.55
C ASP A 151 -7.43 -10.57 -15.24
N ASP A 152 -8.25 -9.98 -14.39
CA ASP A 152 -8.09 -8.58 -13.92
C ASP A 152 -7.07 -8.52 -12.77
N ARG A 153 -5.78 -8.53 -13.14
CA ARG A 153 -4.63 -8.44 -12.22
C ARG A 153 -4.18 -7.01 -12.00
#